data_6147fa9982968d381df100f02cdd055c
#
_entry.id   6147fa9982968d381df100f02cdd055c
#
_cell.length_a   1.000
_cell.length_b   1.000
_cell.length_c   1.000
_cell.angle_alpha   90.00
_cell.angle_beta   90.00
_cell.angle_gamma   90.00
#
_symmetry.space_group_name_H-M   'P 1'
#
loop_
_entity.id
_entity.type
_entity.pdbx_description
1 polymer ?
#
loop_
_entity_poly.entity_id
_entity_poly.type
_entity_poly.pdbx_seq_one_letter_code
_entity_poly.pdbx_strand_id
1 'polypeptide(L)'
;RALVIGGGIAGIQAALDIADAGFEVDIVEKNATIGGRMAQLDKTFPTLDCSACILTPKMVDCAQHEKIDILSYSEIEEVKGFVGNFNVKIRRKARYVDETKCTGCKICMEKCPSKKGLNEFNMNLNTRTAIYIPFAQAIPNVAVIDASQCIKFKTGKCGICQKFCGVGAIDYEQKDTFEE
;
A
#
# COMPACT_ATOMS: atom_id res chain seq x y z
N ARG A 1 0.67 -9.58 -20.70
CA ARG A 1 0.83 -9.02 -19.35
C ARG A 1 0.58 -10.11 -18.32
N ALA A 2 1.34 -10.16 -17.24
CA ALA A 2 1.13 -11.09 -16.13
C ALA A 2 0.53 -10.37 -14.92
N LEU A 3 -0.31 -11.07 -14.14
CA LEU A 3 -0.89 -10.55 -12.91
C LEU A 3 -0.34 -11.36 -11.73
N VAL A 4 0.22 -10.66 -10.76
CA VAL A 4 0.69 -11.23 -9.49
C VAL A 4 -0.23 -10.77 -8.37
N ILE A 5 -0.85 -11.72 -7.66
CA ILE A 5 -1.79 -11.43 -6.57
C ILE A 5 -1.06 -11.52 -5.23
N GLY A 6 -0.89 -10.38 -4.60
CA GLY A 6 -0.22 -10.22 -3.32
C GLY A 6 1.22 -9.71 -3.43
N GLY A 7 1.48 -8.55 -2.83
CA GLY A 7 2.78 -7.86 -2.79
C GLY A 7 3.68 -8.30 -1.63
N GLY A 8 3.59 -9.55 -1.16
CA GLY A 8 4.56 -10.13 -0.23
C GLY A 8 5.86 -10.52 -0.91
N ILE A 9 6.86 -11.01 -0.16
CA ILE A 9 8.19 -11.34 -0.71
C ILE A 9 8.13 -12.32 -1.89
N ALA A 10 7.23 -13.30 -1.85
CA ALA A 10 7.07 -14.27 -2.93
C ALA A 10 6.50 -13.60 -4.20
N GLY A 11 5.49 -12.73 -4.05
CA GLY A 11 4.92 -11.98 -5.18
C GLY A 11 5.90 -10.97 -5.76
N ILE A 12 6.63 -10.25 -4.91
CA ILE A 12 7.70 -9.34 -5.34
C ILE A 12 8.76 -10.09 -6.16
N GLN A 13 9.24 -11.24 -5.65
CA GLN A 13 10.25 -12.03 -6.38
C GLN A 13 9.70 -12.57 -7.71
N ALA A 14 8.47 -13.11 -7.71
CA ALA A 14 7.85 -13.59 -8.94
C ALA A 14 7.67 -12.47 -9.98
N ALA A 15 7.27 -11.27 -9.54
CA ALA A 15 7.12 -10.13 -10.42
C ALA A 15 8.45 -9.68 -11.03
N LEU A 16 9.53 -9.64 -10.22
CA LEU A 16 10.88 -9.34 -10.71
C LEU A 16 11.35 -10.38 -11.73
N ASP A 17 11.23 -11.67 -11.43
CA ASP A 17 11.67 -12.74 -12.33
C ASP A 17 10.92 -12.70 -13.68
N ILE A 18 9.60 -12.41 -13.66
CA ILE A 18 8.78 -12.27 -14.88
C ILE A 18 9.17 -11.03 -15.66
N ALA A 19 9.39 -9.91 -14.97
CA ALA A 19 9.73 -8.63 -15.58
C ALA A 19 11.15 -8.66 -16.20
N ASP A 20 12.10 -9.29 -15.51
CA ASP A 20 13.46 -9.53 -16.02
C ASP A 20 13.46 -10.44 -17.26
N ALA A 21 12.51 -11.38 -17.35
CA ALA A 21 12.28 -12.19 -18.56
C ALA A 21 11.66 -11.39 -19.72
N GLY A 22 11.32 -10.10 -19.50
CA GLY A 22 10.86 -9.18 -20.53
C GLY A 22 9.36 -8.97 -20.60
N PHE A 23 8.56 -9.52 -19.69
CA PHE A 23 7.11 -9.38 -19.66
C PHE A 23 6.66 -8.23 -18.73
N GLU A 24 5.55 -7.57 -19.08
CA GLU A 24 4.90 -6.61 -18.19
C GLU A 24 4.14 -7.34 -17.08
N VAL A 25 4.17 -6.79 -15.87
CA VAL A 25 3.58 -7.38 -14.67
C VAL A 25 2.80 -6.34 -13.88
N ASP A 26 1.59 -6.71 -13.46
CA ASP A 26 0.81 -5.98 -12.47
C ASP A 26 0.83 -6.72 -11.14
N ILE A 27 1.16 -6.03 -10.05
CA ILE A 27 1.06 -6.55 -8.69
C ILE A 27 -0.16 -5.96 -8.02
N VAL A 28 -1.13 -6.77 -7.65
CA VAL A 28 -2.29 -6.35 -6.86
C VAL A 28 -2.06 -6.65 -5.39
N GLU A 29 -2.03 -5.62 -4.53
CA GLU A 29 -1.85 -5.76 -3.09
C GLU A 29 -3.00 -5.09 -2.33
N LYS A 30 -3.66 -5.85 -1.46
CA LYS A 30 -4.80 -5.38 -0.65
C LYS A 30 -4.45 -4.34 0.41
N ASN A 31 -3.22 -4.38 0.90
CA ASN A 31 -2.71 -3.42 1.86
C ASN A 31 -2.23 -2.14 1.17
N ALA A 32 -2.07 -1.08 1.94
CA ALA A 32 -1.63 0.21 1.43
C ALA A 32 -0.16 0.24 0.96
N THR A 33 0.57 -0.86 1.12
CA THR A 33 1.98 -1.03 0.76
C THR A 33 2.28 -2.49 0.45
N ILE A 34 3.28 -2.74 -0.39
CA ILE A 34 3.88 -4.07 -0.57
C ILE A 34 4.80 -4.42 0.61
N GLY A 35 5.30 -5.66 0.66
CA GLY A 35 6.22 -6.18 1.70
C GLY A 35 5.62 -7.32 2.52
N GLY A 36 4.30 -7.36 2.66
CA GLY A 36 3.57 -8.45 3.31
C GLY A 36 4.04 -8.72 4.74
N ARG A 37 3.97 -9.99 5.15
CA ARG A 37 4.36 -10.44 6.50
C ARG A 37 5.85 -10.29 6.79
N MET A 38 6.70 -10.40 5.77
CA MET A 38 8.14 -10.26 5.97
C MET A 38 8.54 -8.87 6.49
N ALA A 39 7.79 -7.83 6.11
CA ALA A 39 7.98 -6.49 6.64
C ALA A 39 7.73 -6.36 8.15
N GLN A 40 6.99 -7.31 8.75
CA GLN A 40 6.64 -7.35 10.17
C GLN A 40 7.64 -8.18 11.01
N LEU A 41 8.59 -8.87 10.37
CA LEU A 41 9.56 -9.71 11.04
C LEU A 41 10.86 -8.94 11.32
N ASP A 42 11.49 -9.22 12.44
CA ASP A 42 12.84 -8.74 12.76
C ASP A 42 13.89 -9.54 11.94
N LYS A 43 13.75 -10.86 11.99
CA LYS A 43 14.71 -11.79 11.36
C LYS A 43 14.01 -12.89 10.58
N THR A 44 14.72 -13.45 9.60
CA THR A 44 14.27 -14.59 8.80
C THR A 44 14.89 -15.89 9.32
N PHE A 45 14.10 -16.97 9.31
CA PHE A 45 14.57 -18.31 9.60
C PHE A 45 15.04 -18.97 8.29
N PRO A 46 16.09 -19.84 8.26
CA PRO A 46 16.91 -20.28 9.40
C PRO A 46 18.17 -19.43 9.65
N THR A 47 18.51 -18.53 8.74
CA THR A 47 19.80 -17.80 8.76
C THR A 47 19.86 -16.68 9.78
N LEU A 48 18.71 -16.28 10.36
CA LEU A 48 18.56 -15.17 11.26
C LEU A 48 19.05 -13.82 10.71
N ASP A 49 18.95 -13.67 9.38
CA ASP A 49 19.25 -12.43 8.70
C ASP A 49 18.17 -11.37 9.00
N CYS A 50 18.54 -10.10 8.89
CA CYS A 50 17.64 -8.97 9.02
C CYS A 50 16.57 -8.99 7.91
N SER A 51 15.32 -9.17 8.28
CA SER A 51 14.21 -9.21 7.32
C SER A 51 14.10 -7.94 6.47
N ALA A 52 14.19 -6.77 7.11
CA ALA A 52 14.12 -5.48 6.41
C ALA A 52 15.29 -5.28 5.44
N CYS A 53 16.49 -5.79 5.79
CA CYS A 53 17.68 -5.69 4.96
C CYS A 53 17.59 -6.51 3.67
N ILE A 54 16.84 -7.63 3.70
CA ILE A 54 16.58 -8.46 2.52
C ILE A 54 15.39 -7.92 1.72
N LEU A 55 14.31 -7.56 2.41
CA LEU A 55 13.05 -7.18 1.78
C LEU A 55 13.13 -5.81 1.10
N THR A 56 13.71 -4.80 1.78
CA THR A 56 13.67 -3.41 1.31
C THR A 56 14.31 -3.24 -0.08
N PRO A 57 15.51 -3.79 -0.37
CA PRO A 57 16.07 -3.70 -1.73
C PRO A 57 15.11 -4.27 -2.79
N LYS A 58 14.54 -5.45 -2.56
CA LYS A 58 13.59 -6.08 -3.49
C LYS A 58 12.32 -5.28 -3.71
N MET A 59 11.81 -4.62 -2.67
CA MET A 59 10.68 -3.70 -2.78
C MET A 59 11.04 -2.48 -3.64
N VAL A 60 12.25 -1.94 -3.49
CA VAL A 60 12.76 -0.80 -4.27
C VAL A 60 12.96 -1.21 -5.72
N ASP A 61 13.63 -2.34 -5.98
CA ASP A 61 13.83 -2.87 -7.33
C ASP A 61 12.50 -3.07 -8.05
N CYS A 62 11.51 -3.65 -7.35
CA CYS A 62 10.16 -3.83 -7.87
C CYS A 62 9.47 -2.51 -8.23
N ALA A 63 9.62 -1.47 -7.37
CA ALA A 63 9.01 -0.16 -7.59
C ALA A 63 9.69 0.67 -8.67
N GLN A 64 10.96 0.38 -8.97
CA GLN A 64 11.73 1.10 -9.99
C GLN A 64 11.78 0.37 -11.33
N HIS A 65 11.27 -0.86 -11.40
CA HIS A 65 11.30 -1.66 -12.61
C HIS A 65 10.28 -1.14 -13.63
N GLU A 66 10.73 -0.78 -14.85
CA GLU A 66 9.90 -0.17 -15.90
C GLU A 66 8.71 -1.03 -16.37
N LYS A 67 8.77 -2.35 -16.13
CA LYS A 67 7.73 -3.30 -16.54
C LYS A 67 6.84 -3.78 -15.40
N ILE A 68 6.97 -3.21 -14.20
CA ILE A 68 6.15 -3.59 -13.05
C ILE A 68 5.28 -2.43 -12.62
N ASP A 69 3.96 -2.65 -12.64
CA ASP A 69 2.98 -1.73 -12.07
C ASP A 69 2.50 -2.26 -10.72
N ILE A 70 2.56 -1.41 -9.68
CA ILE A 70 2.13 -1.77 -8.32
C ILE A 70 0.78 -1.17 -8.03
N LEU A 71 -0.26 -2.00 -8.02
CA LEU A 71 -1.62 -1.65 -7.66
C LEU A 71 -1.84 -1.94 -6.16
N SER A 72 -1.27 -1.07 -5.31
CA SER A 72 -1.45 -1.18 -3.87
C SER A 72 -2.82 -0.65 -3.42
N TYR A 73 -3.29 -1.09 -2.26
CA TYR A 73 -4.62 -0.81 -1.72
C TYR A 73 -5.76 -1.23 -2.64
N SER A 74 -5.55 -2.35 -3.35
CA SER A 74 -6.44 -2.86 -4.40
C SER A 74 -6.83 -4.30 -4.15
N GLU A 75 -8.04 -4.68 -4.57
CA GLU A 75 -8.58 -6.02 -4.41
C GLU A 75 -9.15 -6.51 -5.73
N ILE A 76 -9.03 -7.82 -5.97
CA ILE A 76 -9.66 -8.46 -7.12
C ILE A 76 -11.14 -8.67 -6.81
N GLU A 77 -12.02 -8.17 -7.66
CA GLU A 77 -13.46 -8.38 -7.54
C GLU A 77 -13.94 -9.57 -8.37
N GLU A 78 -13.43 -9.70 -9.58
CA GLU A 78 -13.90 -10.72 -10.52
C GLU A 78 -12.76 -11.20 -11.41
N VAL A 79 -12.74 -12.50 -11.70
CA VAL A 79 -11.84 -13.12 -12.67
C VAL A 79 -12.68 -13.90 -13.67
N LYS A 80 -12.57 -13.57 -14.96
CA LYS A 80 -13.24 -14.26 -16.06
C LYS A 80 -12.23 -14.76 -17.07
N GLY A 81 -12.60 -15.79 -17.85
CA GLY A 81 -11.77 -16.30 -18.93
C GLY A 81 -11.21 -17.69 -18.67
N PHE A 82 -10.12 -18.01 -19.33
CA PHE A 82 -9.46 -19.32 -19.28
C PHE A 82 -7.95 -19.15 -19.36
N VAL A 83 -7.21 -20.22 -19.13
CA VAL A 83 -5.74 -20.21 -19.16
C VAL A 83 -5.18 -19.56 -20.43
N GLY A 84 -4.40 -18.53 -20.26
CA GLY A 84 -3.82 -17.73 -21.35
C GLY A 84 -4.68 -16.52 -21.79
N ASN A 85 -5.94 -16.39 -21.31
CA ASN A 85 -6.81 -15.26 -21.65
C ASN A 85 -7.77 -14.97 -20.49
N PHE A 86 -7.24 -14.35 -19.44
CA PHE A 86 -8.03 -13.87 -18.29
C PHE A 86 -8.36 -12.39 -18.43
N ASN A 87 -9.59 -12.03 -18.06
CA ASN A 87 -10.01 -10.67 -17.79
C ASN A 87 -10.24 -10.55 -16.27
N VAL A 88 -9.57 -9.59 -15.64
CA VAL A 88 -9.56 -9.45 -14.18
C VAL A 88 -10.00 -8.05 -13.79
N LYS A 89 -11.13 -7.96 -13.09
CA LYS A 89 -11.64 -6.71 -12.57
C LYS A 89 -11.01 -6.41 -11.20
N ILE A 90 -10.32 -5.28 -11.10
CA ILE A 90 -9.60 -4.84 -9.92
C ILE A 90 -10.29 -3.60 -9.37
N ARG A 91 -10.60 -3.61 -8.07
CA ARG A 91 -11.07 -2.45 -7.33
C ARG A 91 -9.91 -1.79 -6.59
N ARG A 92 -9.58 -0.55 -6.94
CA ARG A 92 -8.66 0.29 -6.17
C ARG A 92 -9.46 1.05 -5.11
N LYS A 93 -9.17 0.80 -3.85
CA LYS A 93 -9.84 1.45 -2.71
C LYS A 93 -9.38 2.90 -2.57
N ALA A 94 -10.30 3.79 -2.20
CA ALA A 94 -9.98 5.17 -1.92
C ALA A 94 -8.99 5.30 -0.75
N ARG A 95 -7.80 5.85 -1.01
CA ARG A 95 -6.81 6.21 0.03
C ARG A 95 -7.16 7.50 0.74
N TYR A 96 -7.98 8.33 0.09
CA TYR A 96 -8.25 9.72 0.47
C TYR A 96 -6.99 10.60 0.52
N VAL A 97 -5.95 10.16 -0.18
CA VAL A 97 -4.68 10.83 -0.36
C VAL A 97 -4.22 10.61 -1.79
N ASP A 98 -3.94 11.70 -2.49
CA ASP A 98 -3.41 11.67 -3.86
C ASP A 98 -1.97 11.15 -3.86
N GLU A 99 -1.76 9.99 -4.46
CA GLU A 99 -0.48 9.30 -4.50
C GLU A 99 0.59 10.09 -5.28
N THR A 100 0.15 10.86 -6.28
CA THR A 100 1.06 11.64 -7.13
C THR A 100 1.60 12.89 -6.44
N LYS A 101 0.86 13.42 -5.45
CA LYS A 101 1.23 14.63 -4.70
C LYS A 101 1.89 14.33 -3.36
N CYS A 102 1.55 13.19 -2.74
CA CYS A 102 2.02 12.88 -1.40
C CYS A 102 3.52 12.58 -1.37
N THR A 103 4.27 13.34 -0.57
CA THR A 103 5.72 13.18 -0.40
C THR A 103 6.11 12.28 0.78
N GLY A 104 5.15 11.69 1.49
CA GLY A 104 5.42 10.85 2.66
C GLY A 104 6.00 11.60 3.87
N CYS A 105 5.84 12.92 3.96
CA CYS A 105 6.45 13.78 5.01
C CYS A 105 5.93 13.53 6.44
N LYS A 106 4.86 12.75 6.61
CA LYS A 106 4.26 12.32 7.90
C LYS A 106 3.66 13.44 8.77
N ILE A 107 3.69 14.71 8.38
CA ILE A 107 3.11 15.84 9.15
C ILE A 107 1.64 15.60 9.46
N CYS A 108 0.88 15.08 8.49
CA CYS A 108 -0.54 14.75 8.67
C CYS A 108 -0.78 13.70 9.77
N MET A 109 0.15 12.74 9.95
CA MET A 109 0.09 11.73 11.00
C MET A 109 0.35 12.34 12.38
N GLU A 110 1.37 13.18 12.50
CA GLU A 110 1.73 13.87 13.76
C GLU A 110 0.60 14.75 14.27
N LYS A 111 -0.06 15.48 13.36
CA LYS A 111 -1.14 16.43 13.68
C LYS A 111 -2.49 15.76 13.84
N CYS A 112 -2.65 14.48 13.50
CA CYS A 112 -3.92 13.78 13.58
C CYS A 112 -4.39 13.61 15.05
N PRO A 113 -5.58 14.09 15.43
CA PRO A 113 -6.09 13.95 16.79
C PRO A 113 -6.65 12.55 17.07
N SER A 114 -7.00 11.78 16.03
CA SER A 114 -7.51 10.41 16.17
C SER A 114 -6.35 9.42 16.27
N LYS A 115 -6.06 8.96 17.49
CA LYS A 115 -4.96 8.03 17.80
C LYS A 115 -5.46 6.69 18.36
N LYS A 116 -6.69 6.30 18.03
CA LYS A 116 -7.36 5.12 18.60
C LYS A 116 -7.46 3.94 17.63
N GLY A 117 -7.00 4.08 16.39
CA GLY A 117 -6.97 2.97 15.44
C GLY A 117 -6.00 1.89 15.90
N LEU A 118 -6.40 0.64 15.79
CA LEU A 118 -5.48 -0.47 16.01
C LEU A 118 -4.42 -0.50 14.91
N ASN A 119 -3.19 -0.81 15.27
CA ASN A 119 -2.09 -0.89 14.33
C ASN A 119 -1.94 -2.32 13.81
N GLU A 120 -2.55 -2.60 12.69
CA GLU A 120 -2.55 -3.93 12.07
C GLU A 120 -1.13 -4.37 11.67
N PHE A 121 -0.27 -3.43 11.29
CA PHE A 121 1.13 -3.73 10.98
C PHE A 121 1.85 -4.29 12.21
N ASN A 122 1.57 -3.75 13.39
CA ASN A 122 2.14 -4.25 14.65
C ASN A 122 1.21 -5.24 15.36
N MET A 123 0.48 -6.06 14.61
CA MET A 123 -0.40 -7.11 15.14
C MET A 123 -1.38 -6.62 16.22
N ASN A 124 -1.81 -5.36 16.11
CA ASN A 124 -2.70 -4.67 17.06
C ASN A 124 -2.14 -4.50 18.48
N LEU A 125 -0.84 -4.62 18.66
CA LEU A 125 -0.17 -4.45 19.95
C LEU A 125 -0.09 -2.98 20.40
N ASN A 126 -0.25 -2.04 19.49
CA ASN A 126 -0.32 -0.62 19.76
C ASN A 126 -1.40 0.06 18.90
N THR A 127 -1.58 1.37 19.11
CA THR A 127 -2.53 2.17 18.34
C THR A 127 -1.80 3.00 17.28
N ARG A 128 -2.51 3.37 16.21
CA ARG A 128 -2.09 4.29 15.17
C ARG A 128 -3.09 5.44 14.99
N THR A 129 -2.67 6.44 14.28
CA THR A 129 -3.54 7.55 13.85
C THR A 129 -4.47 7.10 12.72
N ALA A 130 -5.58 7.83 12.54
CA ALA A 130 -6.53 7.55 11.45
C ALA A 130 -5.93 7.79 10.07
N ILE A 131 -4.97 8.71 9.93
CA ILE A 131 -4.14 8.85 8.73
C ILE A 131 -2.75 8.30 9.05
N TYR A 132 -2.25 7.39 8.23
CA TYR A 132 -1.02 6.69 8.55
C TYR A 132 -0.27 6.19 7.31
N ILE A 133 1.01 5.92 7.48
CA ILE A 133 1.84 5.10 6.59
C ILE A 133 2.18 3.84 7.39
N PRO A 134 1.97 2.62 6.84
CA PRO A 134 2.06 1.39 7.62
C PRO A 134 3.39 1.19 8.35
N PHE A 135 4.51 1.45 7.67
CA PHE A 135 5.86 1.38 8.23
C PHE A 135 6.83 2.29 7.47
N ALA A 136 8.04 2.46 7.97
CA ALA A 136 8.97 3.49 7.48
C ALA A 136 9.42 3.27 6.03
N GLN A 137 9.60 2.00 5.61
CA GLN A 137 10.04 1.59 4.27
C GLN A 137 8.87 1.24 3.34
N ALA A 138 7.65 1.69 3.66
CA ALA A 138 6.46 1.41 2.85
C ALA A 138 6.64 1.84 1.39
N ILE A 139 6.20 0.99 0.46
CA ILE A 139 6.15 1.27 -0.97
C ILE A 139 4.74 0.97 -1.49
N PRO A 140 4.04 1.98 -2.03
CA PRO A 140 4.41 3.39 -2.08
C PRO A 140 4.47 4.05 -0.69
N ASN A 141 5.36 5.04 -0.51
CA ASN A 141 5.49 5.80 0.73
C ASN A 141 4.45 6.93 0.79
N VAL A 142 3.19 6.54 0.74
CA VAL A 142 2.02 7.42 0.69
C VAL A 142 1.11 7.14 1.87
N ALA A 143 0.60 8.18 2.50
CA ALA A 143 -0.35 8.03 3.59
C ALA A 143 -1.70 7.47 3.08
N VAL A 144 -2.42 6.83 3.98
CA VAL A 144 -3.80 6.37 3.78
C VAL A 144 -4.66 6.81 4.94
N ILE A 145 -5.93 7.16 4.69
CA ILE A 145 -6.89 7.50 5.74
C ILE A 145 -7.82 6.32 5.98
N ASP A 146 -7.83 5.84 7.22
CA ASP A 146 -8.83 4.91 7.71
C ASP A 146 -10.12 5.67 7.99
N ALA A 147 -11.09 5.60 7.08
CA ALA A 147 -12.36 6.29 7.18
C ALA A 147 -13.13 5.90 8.46
N SER A 148 -12.99 4.63 8.90
CA SER A 148 -13.66 4.12 10.11
C SER A 148 -13.15 4.77 11.39
N GLN A 149 -11.92 5.27 11.41
CA GLN A 149 -11.29 5.92 12.57
C GLN A 149 -11.18 7.44 12.42
N CYS A 150 -11.41 7.96 11.22
CA CYS A 150 -11.26 9.38 10.92
C CYS A 150 -12.43 10.21 11.46
N ILE A 151 -12.13 11.23 12.25
CA ILE A 151 -13.14 12.16 12.80
C ILE A 151 -13.86 12.92 11.69
N LYS A 152 -13.20 13.26 10.59
CA LYS A 152 -13.83 13.94 9.43
C LYS A 152 -14.95 13.09 8.85
N PHE A 153 -14.72 11.80 8.62
CA PHE A 153 -15.75 10.91 8.09
C PHE A 153 -16.86 10.61 9.08
N LYS A 154 -16.57 10.59 10.40
CA LYS A 154 -17.56 10.36 11.44
C LYS A 154 -18.43 11.56 11.74
N THR A 155 -17.88 12.77 11.74
CA THR A 155 -18.56 13.96 12.28
C THR A 155 -18.63 15.14 11.30
N GLY A 156 -17.93 15.08 10.18
CA GLY A 156 -17.82 16.18 9.23
C GLY A 156 -16.91 17.36 9.66
N LYS A 157 -16.50 17.42 10.91
CA LYS A 157 -15.95 18.65 11.53
C LYS A 157 -14.42 18.71 11.61
N CYS A 158 -13.69 17.68 11.15
CA CYS A 158 -12.23 17.67 11.18
C CYS A 158 -11.66 17.89 9.76
N GLY A 159 -10.52 18.55 9.64
CA GLY A 159 -9.81 18.79 8.38
C GLY A 159 -8.34 19.11 8.66
N ILE A 160 -7.81 18.68 9.82
CA ILE A 160 -6.46 19.04 10.27
C ILE A 160 -5.39 18.54 9.30
N CYS A 161 -5.45 17.28 8.87
CA CYS A 161 -4.47 16.73 7.93
C CYS A 161 -4.47 17.49 6.58
N GLN A 162 -5.66 17.89 6.09
CA GLN A 162 -5.75 18.70 4.87
C GLN A 162 -5.14 20.09 5.07
N LYS A 163 -5.41 20.72 6.20
CA LYS A 163 -4.89 22.06 6.52
C LYS A 163 -3.35 22.09 6.63
N PHE A 164 -2.75 21.04 7.14
CA PHE A 164 -1.31 20.94 7.33
C PHE A 164 -0.57 20.23 6.17
N CYS A 165 -1.28 19.79 5.13
CA CYS A 165 -0.65 19.20 3.96
C CYS A 165 -0.14 20.29 3.01
N GLY A 166 1.18 20.53 3.04
CA GLY A 166 1.81 21.58 2.22
C GLY A 166 1.69 21.37 0.71
N VAL A 167 1.47 20.11 0.28
CA VAL A 167 1.33 19.75 -1.15
C VAL A 167 -0.13 19.52 -1.56
N GLY A 168 -1.09 19.67 -0.65
CA GLY A 168 -2.52 19.52 -0.96
C GLY A 168 -2.93 18.12 -1.41
N ALA A 169 -2.28 17.07 -0.91
CA ALA A 169 -2.54 15.69 -1.30
C ALA A 169 -3.81 15.07 -0.69
N ILE A 170 -4.46 15.73 0.29
CA ILE A 170 -5.62 15.14 0.98
C ILE A 170 -6.90 15.41 0.19
N ASP A 171 -7.58 14.34 -0.20
CA ASP A 171 -8.85 14.38 -0.93
C ASP A 171 -9.88 13.46 -0.25
N TYR A 172 -10.81 14.05 0.49
CA TYR A 172 -11.89 13.31 1.16
C TYR A 172 -13.01 12.86 0.23
N GLU A 173 -13.08 13.38 -0.99
CA GLU A 173 -14.09 13.05 -1.99
C GLU A 173 -13.66 11.87 -2.89
N GLN A 174 -12.44 11.38 -2.74
CA GLN A 174 -11.92 10.24 -3.50
C GLN A 174 -12.84 9.02 -3.33
N LYS A 175 -13.09 8.34 -4.43
CA LYS A 175 -13.91 7.12 -4.48
C LYS A 175 -13.09 5.94 -4.95
N ASP A 176 -13.59 4.75 -4.67
CA ASP A 176 -13.05 3.53 -5.26
C ASP A 176 -13.10 3.62 -6.78
N THR A 177 -12.06 3.17 -7.45
CA THR A 177 -11.97 3.07 -8.90
C THR A 177 -11.84 1.62 -9.33
N PHE A 178 -12.20 1.34 -10.59
CA PHE A 178 -12.17 -0.01 -11.14
C PHE A 178 -11.31 0.00 -12.39
N GLU A 179 -10.45 -1.02 -12.50
CA GLU A 179 -9.59 -1.27 -13.66
C GLU A 179 -9.84 -2.69 -14.18
N GLU A 180 -9.71 -2.90 -15.52
CA GLU A 180 -9.83 -4.20 -16.20
C GLU A 180 -8.60 -4.48 -17.07
#